data_16d240d40d01569b703008ce0a475a22
#
_entry.id   16d240d40d01569b703008ce0a475a22
#
_cell.length_a   1.000
_cell.length_b   1.000
_cell.length_c   1.000
_cell.angle_alpha   90.00
_cell.angle_beta   90.00
_cell.angle_gamma   90.00
#
_symmetry.space_group_name_H-M   'P 1'
#
loop_
_entity.id
_entity.type
_entity.pdbx_description
1 polymer ?
#
loop_
_entity_poly.entity_id
_entity_poly.type
_entity_poly.pdbx_seq_one_letter_code
_entity_poly.pdbx_strand_id
1 'polypeptide(L)'
;MRSIRIPQDRVGTIIGTKGETKKMIQNISGINIDVDTEGEVIIHDEVETADPLMALKIIDVIKAIGRGFAPDRAMRLFDDDEYLEVVDLKEFVGGRNNQISRIRGRLIGTGGKTRQIIEDLTGCYVTIYGNTVALIGNSISLPVAKHAVELILNGSEHATVYQYLESQRPRLRIAEMGFDL
;
A
#
# COMPACT_ATOMS: atom_id res chain seq x y z
N MET A 1 8.87 -22.54 -0.88
CA MET A 1 9.46 -21.60 0.10
C MET A 1 9.89 -20.33 -0.62
N ARG A 2 9.44 -19.19 -0.13
CA ARG A 2 9.78 -17.86 -0.68
C ARG A 2 10.30 -16.98 0.45
N SER A 3 11.18 -16.04 0.12
CA SER A 3 11.60 -15.03 1.09
C SER A 3 11.39 -13.63 0.56
N ILE A 4 11.13 -12.71 1.46
CA ILE A 4 10.98 -11.28 1.19
C ILE A 4 11.67 -10.50 2.29
N ARG A 5 12.30 -9.40 1.94
CA ARG A 5 12.96 -8.54 2.91
C ARG A 5 12.18 -7.25 3.13
N ILE A 6 12.00 -6.91 4.39
CA ILE A 6 11.37 -5.67 4.85
C ILE A 6 12.37 -4.83 5.64
N PRO A 7 12.14 -3.52 5.79
CA PRO A 7 12.95 -2.70 6.68
C PRO A 7 12.94 -3.24 8.11
N GLN A 8 14.10 -3.22 8.76
CA GLN A 8 14.29 -3.76 10.11
C GLN A 8 13.38 -3.08 11.14
N ASP A 9 13.11 -1.78 10.98
CA ASP A 9 12.21 -1.01 11.85
C ASP A 9 10.73 -1.40 11.69
N ARG A 10 10.39 -2.22 10.68
CA ARG A 10 9.04 -2.75 10.47
C ARG A 10 8.85 -4.20 10.95
N VAL A 11 9.91 -4.87 11.40
CA VAL A 11 9.86 -6.24 11.91
C VAL A 11 8.88 -6.36 13.09
N GLY A 12 8.98 -5.44 14.04
CA GLY A 12 8.07 -5.41 15.19
C GLY A 12 6.59 -5.28 14.79
N THR A 13 6.30 -4.55 13.72
CA THR A 13 4.94 -4.37 13.20
C THR A 13 4.39 -5.66 12.56
N ILE A 14 5.22 -6.40 11.83
CA ILE A 14 4.81 -7.69 11.23
C ILE A 14 4.56 -8.74 12.30
N ILE A 15 5.38 -8.78 13.33
CA ILE A 15 5.18 -9.72 14.44
C ILE A 15 3.95 -9.30 15.26
N GLY A 16 3.83 -8.01 15.57
CA GLY A 16 2.77 -7.46 16.40
C GLY A 16 2.95 -7.76 17.89
N THR A 17 2.11 -7.15 18.71
CA THR A 17 2.09 -7.38 20.15
C THR A 17 1.81 -8.84 20.45
N LYS A 18 2.70 -9.49 21.18
CA LYS A 18 2.60 -10.94 21.50
C LYS A 18 2.43 -11.85 20.27
N GLY A 19 2.91 -11.41 19.11
CA GLY A 19 2.81 -12.16 17.87
C GLY A 19 1.44 -12.15 17.21
N GLU A 20 0.55 -11.25 17.58
CA GLU A 20 -0.84 -11.21 17.09
C GLU A 20 -0.94 -10.97 15.58
N THR A 21 -0.15 -10.05 15.04
CA THR A 21 -0.16 -9.75 13.60
C THR A 21 0.31 -10.94 12.78
N LYS A 22 1.42 -11.56 13.18
CA LYS A 22 1.93 -12.78 12.54
C LYS A 22 0.89 -13.89 12.55
N LYS A 23 0.23 -14.14 13.69
CA LYS A 23 -0.83 -15.14 13.83
C LYS A 23 -2.02 -14.82 12.93
N MET A 24 -2.43 -13.56 12.85
CA MET A 24 -3.54 -13.13 11.99
C MET A 24 -3.23 -13.41 10.52
N ILE A 25 -2.05 -13.07 10.04
CA ILE A 25 -1.60 -13.35 8.68
C ILE A 25 -1.63 -14.86 8.40
N GLN A 26 -1.09 -15.67 9.31
CA GLN A 26 -1.07 -17.13 9.18
C GLN A 26 -2.47 -17.74 9.20
N ASN A 27 -3.35 -17.25 10.06
CA ASN A 27 -4.72 -17.76 10.17
C ASN A 27 -5.55 -17.46 8.91
N ILE A 28 -5.43 -16.26 8.34
CA ILE A 28 -6.18 -15.88 7.14
C ILE A 28 -5.64 -16.64 5.92
N SER A 29 -4.32 -16.74 5.78
CA SER A 29 -3.69 -17.34 4.61
C SER A 29 -3.61 -18.86 4.65
N GLY A 30 -3.61 -19.45 5.83
CA GLY A 30 -3.27 -20.87 6.02
C GLY A 30 -1.80 -21.20 5.79
N ILE A 31 -0.94 -20.19 5.67
CA ILE A 31 0.50 -20.32 5.36
C ILE A 31 1.30 -19.82 6.55
N ASN A 32 2.28 -20.62 6.97
CA ASN A 32 3.19 -20.22 8.04
C ASN A 32 4.27 -19.27 7.51
N ILE A 33 4.64 -18.32 8.35
CA ILE A 33 5.73 -17.37 8.08
C ILE A 33 6.71 -17.35 9.25
N ASP A 34 7.99 -17.15 8.94
CA ASP A 34 9.02 -16.88 9.92
C ASP A 34 9.62 -15.51 9.65
N VAL A 35 9.85 -14.76 10.71
CA VAL A 35 10.39 -13.40 10.63
C VAL A 35 11.64 -13.33 11.50
N ASP A 36 12.77 -12.97 10.92
CA ASP A 36 13.99 -12.76 11.68
C ASP A 36 14.17 -11.29 12.11
N THR A 37 15.19 -11.04 12.91
CA THR A 37 15.49 -9.70 13.43
C THR A 37 16.07 -8.75 12.38
N GLU A 38 16.56 -9.28 11.28
CA GLU A 38 17.16 -8.52 10.18
C GLU A 38 16.15 -8.11 9.11
N GLY A 39 14.90 -8.55 9.24
CA GLY A 39 13.82 -8.22 8.33
C GLY A 39 13.61 -9.21 7.19
N GLU A 40 14.21 -10.39 7.26
CA GLU A 40 13.88 -11.46 6.33
C GLU A 40 12.61 -12.18 6.79
N VAL A 41 11.66 -12.28 5.87
CA VAL A 41 10.40 -13.01 6.09
C VAL A 41 10.38 -14.21 5.16
N ILE A 42 10.32 -15.40 5.75
CA ILE A 42 10.24 -16.66 5.03
C ILE A 42 8.79 -17.12 5.01
N ILE A 43 8.30 -17.43 3.82
CA ILE A 43 6.91 -17.87 3.56
C ILE A 43 6.96 -19.36 3.20
N HIS A 44 6.30 -20.19 4.00
CA HIS A 44 6.25 -21.64 3.82
C HIS A 44 5.03 -22.03 2.98
N ASP A 45 5.11 -21.78 1.68
CA ASP A 45 4.05 -22.04 0.71
C ASP A 45 4.10 -23.43 0.05
N GLU A 46 4.90 -24.34 0.61
CA GLU A 46 5.13 -25.68 0.07
C GLU A 46 4.06 -26.71 0.48
N VAL A 47 3.09 -26.30 1.25
CA VAL A 47 2.02 -27.20 1.71
C VAL A 47 1.11 -27.51 0.54
N GLU A 48 0.86 -28.80 0.28
CA GLU A 48 0.02 -29.28 -0.85
C GLU A 48 -1.40 -28.66 -0.87
N THR A 49 -1.84 -28.12 0.26
CA THR A 49 -3.15 -27.49 0.43
C THR A 49 -3.12 -25.96 0.28
N ALA A 50 -1.95 -25.36 0.10
CA ALA A 50 -1.85 -23.93 -0.01
C ALA A 50 -2.39 -23.43 -1.36
N ASP A 51 -3.37 -22.55 -1.32
CA ASP A 51 -3.85 -21.85 -2.51
C ASP A 51 -2.72 -20.99 -3.09
N PRO A 52 -2.27 -21.22 -4.34
CA PRO A 52 -1.22 -20.42 -4.96
C PRO A 52 -1.53 -18.91 -5.00
N LEU A 53 -2.80 -18.54 -5.12
CA LEU A 53 -3.24 -17.14 -5.08
C LEU A 53 -3.01 -16.54 -3.69
N MET A 54 -3.28 -17.30 -2.65
CA MET A 54 -3.07 -16.87 -1.27
C MET A 54 -1.58 -16.63 -0.97
N ALA A 55 -0.69 -17.43 -1.56
CA ALA A 55 0.76 -17.23 -1.45
C ALA A 55 1.22 -15.90 -2.07
N LEU A 56 0.58 -15.45 -3.15
CA LEU A 56 0.83 -14.13 -3.74
C LEU A 56 0.25 -13.00 -2.87
N LYS A 57 -0.95 -13.18 -2.36
CA LYS A 57 -1.59 -12.20 -1.47
C LYS A 57 -0.79 -11.95 -0.19
N ILE A 58 -0.25 -13.00 0.41
CA ILE A 58 0.57 -12.86 1.63
C ILE A 58 1.86 -12.07 1.38
N ILE A 59 2.47 -12.20 0.21
CA ILE A 59 3.62 -11.41 -0.20
C ILE A 59 3.26 -9.93 -0.22
N ASP A 60 2.13 -9.57 -0.82
CA ASP A 60 1.68 -8.18 -0.91
C ASP A 60 1.32 -7.61 0.47
N VAL A 61 0.69 -8.39 1.34
CA VAL A 61 0.42 -7.99 2.74
C VAL A 61 1.72 -7.68 3.48
N ILE A 62 2.72 -8.54 3.37
CA ILE A 62 4.03 -8.34 4.01
C ILE A 62 4.73 -7.10 3.43
N LYS A 63 4.71 -6.94 2.10
CA LYS A 63 5.25 -5.74 1.45
C LYS A 63 4.56 -4.45 1.92
N ALA A 64 3.24 -4.47 2.02
CA ALA A 64 2.46 -3.32 2.47
C ALA A 64 2.84 -2.90 3.89
N ILE A 65 2.96 -3.84 4.82
CA ILE A 65 3.42 -3.57 6.18
C ILE A 65 4.86 -3.04 6.16
N GLY A 66 5.73 -3.63 5.36
CA GLY A 66 7.10 -3.17 5.16
C GLY A 66 7.19 -1.76 4.57
N ARG A 67 6.19 -1.32 3.81
CA ARG A 67 6.12 0.03 3.24
C ARG A 67 5.34 1.03 4.11
N GLY A 68 5.04 0.68 5.35
CA GLY A 68 4.51 1.60 6.34
C GLY A 68 3.03 1.46 6.66
N PHE A 69 2.29 0.57 6.01
CA PHE A 69 0.90 0.35 6.37
C PHE A 69 0.75 -0.31 7.74
N ALA A 70 -0.26 0.12 8.49
CA ALA A 70 -0.71 -0.60 9.66
C ALA A 70 -1.25 -1.98 9.26
N PRO A 71 -1.08 -3.01 10.12
CA PRO A 71 -1.51 -4.37 9.79
C PRO A 71 -2.97 -4.50 9.38
N ASP A 72 -3.89 -3.84 10.07
CA ASP A 72 -5.33 -3.86 9.75
C ASP A 72 -5.62 -3.34 8.34
N ARG A 73 -4.93 -2.31 7.89
CA ARG A 73 -5.04 -1.78 6.53
C ARG A 73 -4.45 -2.73 5.49
N ALA A 74 -3.29 -3.31 5.78
CA ALA A 74 -2.64 -4.27 4.89
C ALA A 74 -3.47 -5.54 4.65
N MET A 75 -4.27 -5.97 5.64
CA MET A 75 -5.14 -7.14 5.53
C MET A 75 -6.20 -7.01 4.43
N ARG A 76 -6.55 -5.80 4.00
CA ARG A 76 -7.43 -5.57 2.86
C ARG A 76 -6.93 -6.27 1.58
N LEU A 77 -5.62 -6.48 1.46
CA LEU A 77 -5.02 -7.17 0.32
C LEU A 77 -5.36 -8.67 0.25
N PHE A 78 -5.94 -9.25 1.29
CA PHE A 78 -6.48 -10.60 1.22
C PHE A 78 -7.80 -10.68 0.47
N ASP A 79 -8.52 -9.56 0.34
CA ASP A 79 -9.76 -9.51 -0.43
C ASP A 79 -9.49 -9.68 -1.93
N ASP A 80 -10.47 -10.19 -2.66
CA ASP A 80 -10.41 -10.24 -4.11
C ASP A 80 -10.51 -8.81 -4.68
N ASP A 81 -9.89 -8.60 -5.84
CA ASP A 81 -9.83 -7.29 -6.51
C ASP A 81 -9.22 -6.17 -5.63
N GLU A 82 -8.27 -6.51 -4.76
CA GLU A 82 -7.47 -5.54 -4.02
C GLU A 82 -6.00 -5.70 -4.36
N TYR A 83 -5.32 -4.61 -4.66
CA TYR A 83 -3.95 -4.60 -5.18
C TYR A 83 -3.09 -3.60 -4.44
N LEU A 84 -1.80 -3.91 -4.37
CA LEU A 84 -0.75 -3.03 -3.85
C LEU A 84 0.01 -2.40 -5.01
N GLU A 85 0.13 -1.09 -4.98
CA GLU A 85 1.01 -0.33 -5.87
C GLU A 85 2.05 0.41 -5.02
N VAL A 86 3.31 0.31 -5.40
CA VAL A 86 4.41 1.02 -4.73
C VAL A 86 5.12 1.88 -5.75
N VAL A 87 5.24 3.18 -5.47
CA VAL A 87 5.91 4.16 -6.32
C VAL A 87 7.18 4.63 -5.62
N ASP A 88 8.32 4.48 -6.29
CA ASP A 88 9.62 4.96 -5.80
C ASP A 88 9.77 6.46 -6.13
N LEU A 89 9.87 7.27 -5.09
CA LEU A 89 10.02 8.72 -5.24
C LEU A 89 11.33 9.12 -5.93
N LYS A 90 12.35 8.29 -5.83
CA LYS A 90 13.65 8.52 -6.48
C LYS A 90 13.55 8.55 -8.02
N GLU A 91 12.62 7.83 -8.59
CA GLU A 91 12.38 7.81 -10.03
C GLU A 91 11.91 9.17 -10.56
N PHE A 92 11.29 9.99 -9.70
CA PHE A 92 10.75 11.30 -10.06
C PHE A 92 11.68 12.45 -9.72
N VAL A 93 12.39 12.39 -8.60
CA VAL A 93 13.19 13.52 -8.07
C VAL A 93 14.67 13.19 -7.89
N GLY A 94 15.10 11.98 -8.24
CA GLY A 94 16.44 11.49 -7.97
C GLY A 94 16.67 11.18 -6.48
N GLY A 95 17.91 10.86 -6.14
CA GLY A 95 18.28 10.43 -4.80
C GLY A 95 18.58 11.53 -3.77
N ARG A 96 18.30 12.79 -4.07
CA ARG A 96 18.61 13.92 -3.19
C ARG A 96 17.64 13.99 -2.02
N ASN A 97 18.14 13.88 -0.80
CA ASN A 97 17.31 13.83 0.43
C ASN A 97 16.39 15.04 0.60
N ASN A 98 16.83 16.23 0.27
CA ASN A 98 16.03 17.45 0.38
C ASN A 98 14.87 17.48 -0.61
N GLN A 99 15.05 16.95 -1.81
CA GLN A 99 13.96 16.82 -2.81
C GLN A 99 12.97 15.74 -2.44
N ILE A 100 13.44 14.60 -1.93
CA ILE A 100 12.58 13.54 -1.42
C ILE A 100 11.74 14.04 -0.24
N SER A 101 12.37 14.74 0.71
CA SER A 101 11.66 15.34 1.84
C SER A 101 10.58 16.34 1.41
N ARG A 102 10.88 17.17 0.42
CA ARG A 102 9.93 18.14 -0.15
C ARG A 102 8.73 17.45 -0.81
N ILE A 103 8.98 16.44 -1.64
CA ILE A 103 7.91 15.72 -2.33
C ILE A 103 7.04 14.92 -1.36
N ARG A 104 7.65 14.33 -0.34
CA ARG A 104 6.90 13.67 0.74
C ARG A 104 5.96 14.65 1.43
N GLY A 105 6.45 15.84 1.75
CA GLY A 105 5.63 16.90 2.35
C GLY A 105 4.45 17.30 1.47
N ARG A 106 4.63 17.36 0.15
CA ARG A 106 3.55 17.64 -0.80
C ARG A 106 2.53 16.52 -0.90
N LEU A 107 2.96 15.26 -0.87
CA LEU A 107 2.07 14.09 -0.87
C LEU A 107 1.23 14.00 0.41
N ILE A 108 1.83 14.31 1.55
CA ILE A 108 1.15 14.28 2.85
C ILE A 108 0.20 15.48 2.97
N GLY A 109 0.69 16.67 2.61
CA GLY A 109 0.00 17.93 2.83
C GLY A 109 0.03 18.39 4.29
N THR A 110 -0.41 19.62 4.53
CA THR A 110 -0.48 20.19 5.88
C THR A 110 -1.43 19.37 6.75
N GLY A 111 -0.91 18.84 7.87
CA GLY A 111 -1.70 17.99 8.76
C GLY A 111 -2.22 16.69 8.14
N GLY A 112 -1.59 16.23 7.06
CA GLY A 112 -2.01 15.01 6.34
C GLY A 112 -3.20 15.22 5.39
N LYS A 113 -3.57 16.47 5.10
CA LYS A 113 -4.78 16.80 4.32
C LYS A 113 -4.77 16.23 2.91
N THR A 114 -3.66 16.33 2.18
CA THR A 114 -3.57 15.84 0.80
C THR A 114 -3.72 14.33 0.73
N ARG A 115 -3.00 13.61 1.58
CA ARG A 115 -3.14 12.16 1.71
C ARG A 115 -4.59 11.77 2.04
N GLN A 116 -5.21 12.45 2.99
CA GLN A 116 -6.58 12.18 3.40
C GLN A 116 -7.59 12.42 2.27
N ILE A 117 -7.43 13.47 1.49
CA ILE A 117 -8.30 13.77 0.34
C ILE A 117 -8.18 12.68 -0.72
N ILE A 118 -6.96 12.21 -1.01
CA ILE A 118 -6.77 11.09 -1.95
C ILE A 118 -7.50 9.85 -1.44
N GLU A 119 -7.35 9.51 -0.18
CA GLU A 119 -8.05 8.36 0.42
C GLU A 119 -9.58 8.52 0.37
N ASP A 120 -10.10 9.68 0.75
CA ASP A 120 -11.55 9.93 0.84
C ASP A 120 -12.23 9.92 -0.54
N LEU A 121 -11.57 10.45 -1.56
CA LEU A 121 -12.15 10.55 -2.90
C LEU A 121 -11.98 9.29 -3.74
N THR A 122 -11.02 8.44 -3.42
CA THR A 122 -10.75 7.20 -4.18
C THR A 122 -11.16 5.93 -3.46
N GLY A 123 -11.26 5.96 -2.14
CA GLY A 123 -11.44 4.75 -1.32
C GLY A 123 -10.18 3.90 -1.19
N CYS A 124 -9.05 4.35 -1.75
CA CYS A 124 -7.76 3.69 -1.57
C CYS A 124 -7.13 4.05 -0.23
N TYR A 125 -6.26 3.18 0.27
CA TYR A 125 -5.34 3.51 1.35
C TYR A 125 -4.02 4.02 0.80
N VAL A 126 -3.46 5.04 1.43
CA VAL A 126 -2.20 5.68 1.01
C VAL A 126 -1.26 5.77 2.19
N THR A 127 -0.01 5.36 2.01
CA THR A 127 1.05 5.59 3.00
C THR A 127 2.32 6.09 2.34
N ILE A 128 2.95 7.05 2.98
CA ILE A 128 4.25 7.60 2.57
C ILE A 128 5.27 7.19 3.62
N TYR A 129 6.21 6.34 3.21
CA TYR A 129 7.23 5.80 4.10
C TYR A 129 8.58 5.73 3.39
N GLY A 130 9.62 6.24 4.05
CA GLY A 130 10.95 6.28 3.43
C GLY A 130 10.92 7.02 2.08
N ASN A 131 11.38 6.37 1.04
CA ASN A 131 11.44 6.90 -0.33
C ASN A 131 10.28 6.42 -1.20
N THR A 132 9.22 5.90 -0.61
CA THR A 132 8.11 5.33 -1.37
C THR A 132 6.77 5.90 -0.93
N VAL A 133 5.84 5.94 -1.87
CA VAL A 133 4.41 6.02 -1.59
C VAL A 133 3.78 4.69 -2.00
N ALA A 134 2.99 4.11 -1.12
CA ALA A 134 2.29 2.85 -1.36
C ALA A 134 0.78 3.06 -1.31
N LEU A 135 0.08 2.38 -2.19
CA LEU A 135 -1.37 2.49 -2.39
C LEU A 135 -1.99 1.10 -2.33
N ILE A 136 -3.14 1.00 -1.67
CA ILE A 136 -3.98 -0.21 -1.68
C ILE A 136 -5.36 0.19 -2.19
N GLY A 137 -5.85 -0.51 -3.18
CA GLY A 137 -7.18 -0.27 -3.74
C GLY A 137 -7.58 -1.32 -4.78
N ASN A 138 -8.81 -1.22 -5.25
CA ASN A 138 -9.33 -2.11 -6.29
C ASN A 138 -8.85 -1.71 -7.69
N SER A 139 -9.17 -2.54 -8.69
CA SER A 139 -8.75 -2.35 -10.07
C SER A 139 -9.23 -1.06 -10.72
N ILE A 140 -10.30 -0.45 -10.20
CA ILE A 140 -10.88 0.80 -10.75
C ILE A 140 -10.36 2.02 -10.02
N SER A 141 -10.32 2.00 -8.70
CA SER A 141 -9.93 3.14 -7.88
C SER A 141 -8.40 3.33 -7.81
N LEU A 142 -7.64 2.24 -7.83
CA LEU A 142 -6.18 2.30 -7.70
C LEU A 142 -5.50 3.12 -8.81
N PRO A 143 -5.85 2.97 -10.11
CA PRO A 143 -5.30 3.83 -11.16
C PRO A 143 -5.59 5.32 -10.96
N VAL A 144 -6.76 5.66 -10.43
CA VAL A 144 -7.13 7.05 -10.13
C VAL A 144 -6.25 7.62 -9.02
N ALA A 145 -6.09 6.89 -7.93
CA ALA A 145 -5.21 7.30 -6.82
C ALA A 145 -3.75 7.41 -7.27
N LYS A 146 -3.27 6.46 -8.06
CA LYS A 146 -1.92 6.48 -8.63
C LYS A 146 -1.70 7.71 -9.51
N HIS A 147 -2.65 8.02 -10.38
CA HIS A 147 -2.55 9.19 -11.24
C HIS A 147 -2.52 10.50 -10.44
N ALA A 148 -3.32 10.63 -9.38
CA ALA A 148 -3.27 11.77 -8.48
C ALA A 148 -1.89 11.92 -7.81
N VAL A 149 -1.30 10.83 -7.35
CA VAL A 149 0.07 10.81 -6.82
C VAL A 149 1.07 11.26 -7.88
N GLU A 150 1.00 10.73 -9.09
CA GLU A 150 1.91 11.09 -10.20
C GLU A 150 1.79 12.56 -10.59
N LEU A 151 0.59 13.15 -10.56
CA LEU A 151 0.41 14.60 -10.78
C LEU A 151 1.19 15.42 -9.75
N ILE A 152 1.15 15.04 -8.48
CA ILE A 152 1.91 15.70 -7.42
C ILE A 152 3.42 15.52 -7.65
N LEU A 153 3.85 14.32 -7.99
CA LEU A 153 5.26 14.00 -8.26
C LEU A 153 5.81 14.77 -9.47
N ASN A 154 4.97 15.04 -10.45
CA ASN A 154 5.33 15.82 -11.64
C ASN A 154 5.15 17.34 -11.47
N GLY A 155 4.83 17.80 -10.27
CA GLY A 155 4.82 19.22 -9.92
C GLY A 155 3.48 19.92 -10.06
N SER A 156 2.38 19.23 -10.31
CA SER A 156 1.04 19.83 -10.36
C SER A 156 0.67 20.45 -9.02
N GLU A 157 -0.05 21.56 -9.06
CA GLU A 157 -0.60 22.20 -7.86
C GLU A 157 -1.67 21.30 -7.21
N HIS A 158 -1.79 21.38 -5.89
CA HIS A 158 -2.81 20.62 -5.15
C HIS A 158 -4.22 20.85 -5.66
N ALA A 159 -4.57 22.09 -6.03
CA ALA A 159 -5.87 22.42 -6.60
C ALA A 159 -6.17 21.60 -7.87
N THR A 160 -5.21 21.45 -8.75
CA THR A 160 -5.33 20.65 -9.98
C THR A 160 -5.57 19.17 -9.66
N VAL A 161 -4.85 18.64 -8.68
CA VAL A 161 -5.02 17.25 -8.22
C VAL A 161 -6.41 17.03 -7.65
N TYR A 162 -6.88 17.94 -6.83
CA TYR A 162 -8.22 17.84 -6.22
C TYR A 162 -9.33 17.94 -7.26
N GLN A 163 -9.19 18.80 -8.25
CA GLN A 163 -10.13 18.88 -9.38
C GLN A 163 -10.18 17.57 -10.17
N TYR A 164 -9.03 16.97 -10.43
CA TYR A 164 -8.96 15.65 -11.07
C TYR A 164 -9.70 14.59 -10.26
N LEU A 165 -9.43 14.50 -8.96
CA LEU A 165 -10.08 13.51 -8.08
C LEU A 165 -11.59 13.72 -8.02
N GLU A 166 -12.05 14.97 -7.90
CA GLU A 166 -13.49 15.30 -7.92
C GLU A 166 -14.13 14.92 -9.25
N SER A 167 -13.44 15.09 -10.37
CA SER A 167 -13.94 14.71 -11.69
C SER A 167 -14.12 13.20 -11.85
N GLN A 168 -13.34 12.40 -11.14
CA GLN A 168 -13.40 10.93 -11.16
C GLN A 168 -14.45 10.36 -10.19
N ARG A 169 -14.89 11.13 -9.23
CA ARG A 169 -15.78 10.67 -8.15
C ARG A 169 -17.09 10.03 -8.64
N PRO A 170 -17.82 10.60 -9.62
CA PRO A 170 -19.05 9.97 -10.14
C PRO A 170 -18.79 8.57 -10.71
N ARG A 171 -17.71 8.42 -11.46
CA ARG A 171 -17.31 7.12 -12.05
C ARG A 171 -16.99 6.10 -10.96
N LEU A 172 -16.25 6.47 -9.94
CA LEU A 172 -15.90 5.60 -8.84
C LEU A 172 -17.13 5.17 -8.04
N ARG A 173 -18.09 6.07 -7.83
CA ARG A 173 -19.36 5.74 -7.15
C ARG A 173 -20.19 4.74 -7.96
N ILE A 174 -20.25 4.87 -9.26
CA ILE A 174 -20.96 3.93 -10.14
C ILE A 174 -20.34 2.55 -10.02
N ALA A 175 -19.01 2.45 -10.03
CA ALA A 175 -18.28 1.20 -9.86
C ALA A 175 -18.54 0.56 -8.48
N GLU A 176 -18.58 1.36 -7.41
CA GLU A 176 -18.91 0.88 -6.06
C GLU A 176 -20.32 0.28 -5.96
N MET A 177 -21.25 0.75 -6.77
CA MET A 177 -22.61 0.21 -6.86
C MET A 177 -22.68 -1.08 -7.68
N GLY A 178 -21.56 -1.56 -8.23
CA GLY A 178 -21.50 -2.79 -9.04
C GLY A 178 -21.96 -2.63 -10.48
N PHE A 179 -22.07 -1.41 -10.99
CA PHE A 179 -22.37 -1.17 -12.40
C PHE A 179 -21.06 -1.17 -13.23
N ASP A 180 -21.15 -1.71 -14.44
CA ASP A 180 -20.04 -1.64 -15.40
C ASP A 180 -19.84 -0.21 -15.90
N LEU A 181 -18.59 0.13 -16.15
CA LEU A 181 -18.16 1.45 -16.61
C LEU A 181 -17.97 1.48 -18.12
#